data_f761e8057920c54ea5f6bdd90bc766c3
#
_entry.id   f761e8057920c54ea5f6bdd90bc766c3
#
_cell.length_a   1.000
_cell.length_b   1.000
_cell.length_c   1.000
_cell.angle_alpha   90.00
_cell.angle_beta   90.00
_cell.angle_gamma   90.00
#
_symmetry.space_group_name_H-M   'P 1'
#
loop_
_entity.id
_entity.type
_entity.pdbx_description
1 polymer ?
#
loop_
_entity_poly.entity_id
_entity_poly.type
_entity_poly.pdbx_seq_one_letter_code
_entity_poly.pdbx_strand_id
1 'polypeptide(L)'
;MTEIRLVKAEDVEGIAELEKKCFTDPWSLIDFEGAVLSPVTTGLVALEEGELVGYGFIAIVFEDADVANIAVSPLHRKKGVGRRLLEELLTTAKERGVQRVFLEVRVSNAPAISLYQGFGFQTVNVRKKYYPDGEDAYLMALEL
;
A
#
# COMPACT_ATOMS: atom_id res chain seq x y z
N MET A 1 15.36 -7.48 -12.87
CA MET A 1 15.57 -6.49 -11.80
C MET A 1 14.30 -5.64 -11.64
N THR A 2 13.92 -5.35 -10.42
CA THR A 2 12.69 -4.60 -10.15
C THR A 2 12.96 -3.11 -10.17
N GLU A 3 12.19 -2.39 -10.98
CA GLU A 3 12.22 -0.93 -11.03
C GLU A 3 11.02 -0.39 -10.25
N ILE A 4 11.24 0.66 -9.44
CA ILE A 4 10.16 1.35 -8.74
C ILE A 4 10.18 2.80 -9.19
N ARG A 5 9.01 3.30 -9.60
CA ARG A 5 8.86 4.70 -10.03
C ARG A 5 7.50 5.24 -9.62
N LEU A 6 7.34 6.54 -9.74
CA LEU A 6 6.06 7.18 -9.48
C LEU A 6 5.00 6.68 -10.47
N VAL A 7 3.78 6.53 -9.98
CA VAL A 7 2.62 6.14 -10.78
C VAL A 7 2.30 7.24 -11.80
N LYS A 8 1.86 6.81 -13.00
CA LYS A 8 1.37 7.70 -14.04
C LYS A 8 -0.08 7.37 -14.34
N ALA A 9 -0.80 8.31 -14.95
CA ALA A 9 -2.20 8.08 -15.34
C ALA A 9 -2.36 6.81 -16.19
N GLU A 10 -1.42 6.53 -17.06
CA GLU A 10 -1.44 5.36 -17.94
C GLU A 10 -1.28 4.03 -17.19
N ASP A 11 -0.82 4.04 -15.94
CA ASP A 11 -0.66 2.84 -15.14
C ASP A 11 -1.96 2.37 -14.49
N VAL A 12 -2.97 3.24 -14.40
CA VAL A 12 -4.15 3.03 -13.56
C VAL A 12 -4.96 1.80 -13.97
N GLU A 13 -5.12 1.59 -15.27
CA GLU A 13 -5.87 0.41 -15.75
C GLU A 13 -5.20 -0.90 -15.33
N GLY A 14 -3.88 -0.98 -15.47
CA GLY A 14 -3.11 -2.15 -15.07
C GLY A 14 -3.16 -2.36 -13.56
N ILE A 15 -3.09 -1.28 -12.79
CA ILE A 15 -3.21 -1.34 -11.34
C ILE A 15 -4.58 -1.88 -10.93
N ALA A 16 -5.67 -1.37 -11.53
CA ALA A 16 -7.03 -1.82 -11.23
C ALA A 16 -7.22 -3.32 -11.55
N GLU A 17 -6.65 -3.78 -12.65
CA GLU A 17 -6.71 -5.21 -13.00
C GLU A 17 -5.93 -6.06 -12.01
N LEU A 18 -4.75 -5.62 -11.60
CA LEU A 18 -3.96 -6.34 -10.60
C LEU A 18 -4.65 -6.36 -9.25
N GLU A 19 -5.30 -5.28 -8.88
CA GLU A 19 -6.07 -5.16 -7.63
C GLU A 19 -7.13 -6.25 -7.52
N LYS A 20 -7.84 -6.53 -8.62
CA LYS A 20 -8.87 -7.57 -8.66
C LYS A 20 -8.31 -8.96 -8.38
N LYS A 21 -7.04 -9.19 -8.70
CA LYS A 21 -6.38 -10.48 -8.44
C LYS A 21 -5.89 -10.60 -7.01
N CYS A 22 -5.74 -9.49 -6.32
CA CYS A 22 -5.15 -9.45 -4.98
C CYS A 22 -6.19 -9.36 -3.87
N PHE A 23 -7.37 -8.78 -4.14
CA PHE A 23 -8.35 -8.47 -3.11
C PHE A 23 -9.75 -8.90 -3.51
N THR A 24 -10.54 -9.30 -2.50
CA THR A 24 -11.96 -9.65 -2.69
C THR A 24 -12.87 -8.43 -2.76
N ASP A 25 -12.39 -7.29 -2.23
CA ASP A 25 -13.09 -6.01 -2.23
C ASP A 25 -12.18 -4.95 -2.87
N PRO A 26 -11.90 -5.08 -4.19
CA PRO A 26 -10.92 -4.23 -4.85
C PRO A 26 -11.39 -2.78 -4.97
N TRP A 27 -10.42 -1.85 -4.93
CA TRP A 27 -10.67 -0.49 -5.39
C TRP A 27 -11.04 -0.50 -6.86
N SER A 28 -11.91 0.42 -7.25
CA SER A 28 -12.32 0.58 -8.66
C SER A 28 -11.30 1.40 -9.43
N LEU A 29 -11.45 1.40 -10.77
CA LEU A 29 -10.68 2.26 -11.64
C LEU A 29 -10.82 3.73 -11.22
N ILE A 30 -12.05 4.16 -10.89
CA ILE A 30 -12.32 5.54 -10.45
C ILE A 30 -11.57 5.87 -9.17
N ASP A 31 -11.48 4.92 -8.24
CA ASP A 31 -10.74 5.12 -6.99
C ASP A 31 -9.26 5.37 -7.26
N PHE A 32 -8.66 4.61 -8.16
CA PHE A 32 -7.26 4.79 -8.53
C PHE A 32 -7.03 6.09 -9.30
N GLU A 33 -7.94 6.44 -10.21
CA GLU A 33 -7.86 7.71 -10.91
C GLU A 33 -7.89 8.88 -9.92
N GLY A 34 -8.77 8.80 -8.93
CA GLY A 34 -8.85 9.81 -7.87
C GLY A 34 -7.58 9.90 -7.04
N ALA A 35 -6.98 8.75 -6.71
CA ALA A 35 -5.74 8.71 -5.95
C ALA A 35 -4.58 9.37 -6.72
N VAL A 36 -4.47 9.10 -8.01
CA VAL A 36 -3.41 9.69 -8.86
C VAL A 36 -3.56 11.21 -8.96
N LEU A 37 -4.79 11.71 -8.98
CA LEU A 37 -5.06 13.15 -9.07
C LEU A 37 -4.99 13.86 -7.72
N SER A 38 -4.99 13.12 -6.61
CA SER A 38 -5.00 13.71 -5.28
C SER A 38 -3.66 14.40 -4.96
N PRO A 39 -3.68 15.67 -4.50
CA PRO A 39 -2.45 16.37 -4.16
C PRO A 39 -1.76 15.83 -2.91
N VAL A 40 -2.45 15.05 -2.07
CA VAL A 40 -1.89 14.51 -0.83
C VAL A 40 -1.43 13.05 -0.99
N THR A 41 -1.71 12.43 -2.14
CA THR A 41 -1.40 11.01 -2.35
C THR A 41 -0.18 10.85 -3.25
N THR A 42 0.73 9.98 -2.84
CA THR A 42 1.87 9.53 -3.64
C THR A 42 1.68 8.07 -3.96
N GLY A 43 1.78 7.72 -5.23
CA GLY A 43 1.70 6.33 -5.68
C GLY A 43 2.99 5.89 -6.34
N LEU A 44 3.36 4.64 -6.10
CA LEU A 44 4.53 3.99 -6.71
C LEU A 44 4.09 2.73 -7.41
N VAL A 45 4.74 2.42 -8.54
CA VAL A 45 4.58 1.15 -9.21
C VAL A 45 5.91 0.41 -9.22
N ALA A 46 5.84 -0.91 -9.13
CA ALA A 46 6.98 -1.80 -9.26
C ALA A 46 6.86 -2.54 -10.59
N LEU A 47 7.91 -2.49 -11.38
CA LEU A 47 7.97 -3.10 -12.71
C LEU A 47 9.11 -4.09 -12.76
N GLU A 48 8.88 -5.23 -13.39
CA GLU A 48 9.91 -6.20 -13.65
C GLU A 48 9.95 -6.45 -15.16
N GLU A 49 11.05 -6.06 -15.78
CA GLU A 49 11.20 -6.11 -17.24
C GLU A 49 10.03 -5.43 -17.98
N GLY A 50 9.60 -4.27 -17.43
CA GLY A 50 8.51 -3.49 -18.00
C GLY A 50 7.11 -3.94 -17.63
N GLU A 51 6.98 -5.07 -16.91
CA GLU A 51 5.68 -5.58 -16.49
C GLU A 51 5.33 -5.11 -15.08
N LEU A 52 4.09 -4.66 -14.89
CA LEU A 52 3.59 -4.24 -13.58
C LEU A 52 3.46 -5.44 -12.65
N VAL A 53 4.22 -5.43 -11.55
CA VAL A 53 4.21 -6.54 -10.57
C VAL A 53 3.76 -6.11 -9.19
N GLY A 54 3.63 -4.81 -8.94
CA GLY A 54 3.16 -4.32 -7.65
C GLY A 54 2.95 -2.82 -7.67
N TYR A 55 2.34 -2.32 -6.60
CA TYR A 55 2.09 -0.88 -6.43
C TYR A 55 1.83 -0.57 -4.97
N GLY A 56 1.95 0.72 -4.63
CA GLY A 56 1.60 1.18 -3.30
C GLY A 56 1.23 2.66 -3.33
N PHE A 57 0.33 3.04 -2.44
CA PHE A 57 -0.15 4.42 -2.31
C PHE A 57 -0.08 4.86 -0.85
N ILE A 58 0.39 6.07 -0.63
CA ILE A 58 0.43 6.69 0.68
C ILE A 58 -0.20 8.08 0.59
N ALA A 59 -1.08 8.39 1.55
CA ALA A 59 -1.70 9.71 1.65
C ALA A 59 -1.05 10.45 2.82
N ILE A 60 -0.55 11.66 2.56
CA ILE A 60 0.18 12.45 3.55
C ILE A 60 -0.62 13.72 3.86
N VAL A 61 -0.96 13.90 5.15
CA VAL A 61 -1.65 15.09 5.64
C VAL A 61 -0.89 15.60 6.86
N PHE A 62 -0.15 16.69 6.68
CA PHE A 62 0.72 17.27 7.70
C PHE A 62 1.74 16.24 8.21
N GLU A 63 1.75 15.97 9.53
CA GLU A 63 2.72 15.05 10.15
C GLU A 63 2.27 13.57 10.14
N ASP A 64 1.08 13.28 9.64
CA ASP A 64 0.55 11.91 9.58
C ASP A 64 0.43 11.42 8.14
N ALA A 65 0.54 10.11 7.97
CA ALA A 65 0.33 9.48 6.67
C ALA A 65 -0.41 8.16 6.84
N ASP A 66 -1.15 7.78 5.80
CA ASP A 66 -1.82 6.47 5.72
C ASP A 66 -1.28 5.71 4.52
N VAL A 67 -0.86 4.48 4.73
CA VAL A 67 -0.64 3.54 3.61
C VAL A 67 -2.03 3.10 3.15
N ALA A 68 -2.49 3.72 2.08
CA ALA A 68 -3.87 3.53 1.62
C ALA A 68 -4.06 2.20 0.90
N ASN A 69 -3.04 1.74 0.20
CA ASN A 69 -3.08 0.47 -0.51
C ASN A 69 -1.67 0.03 -0.86
N ILE A 70 -1.40 -1.26 -0.81
CA ILE A 70 -0.13 -1.85 -1.26
C ILE A 70 -0.40 -3.30 -1.66
N ALA A 71 0.10 -3.70 -2.82
CA ALA A 71 -0.11 -5.04 -3.32
C ALA A 71 1.01 -5.49 -4.24
N VAL A 72 1.23 -6.80 -4.29
CA VAL A 72 2.20 -7.45 -5.17
C VAL A 72 1.48 -8.58 -5.90
N SER A 73 1.73 -8.70 -7.19
CA SER A 73 1.19 -9.79 -8.02
C SER A 73 1.42 -11.14 -7.33
N PRO A 74 0.42 -12.03 -7.28
CA PRO A 74 0.58 -13.34 -6.66
C PRO A 74 1.77 -14.14 -7.21
N LEU A 75 2.12 -13.93 -8.48
CA LEU A 75 3.24 -14.62 -9.12
C LEU A 75 4.60 -14.06 -8.73
N HIS A 76 4.63 -12.89 -8.09
CA HIS A 76 5.87 -12.17 -7.77
C HIS A 76 6.06 -11.95 -6.27
N ARG A 77 5.28 -12.65 -5.44
CA ARG A 77 5.38 -12.58 -3.98
C ARG A 77 6.63 -13.31 -3.49
N LYS A 78 7.07 -12.97 -2.28
CA LYS A 78 8.25 -13.55 -1.60
C LYS A 78 9.56 -13.24 -2.31
N LYS A 79 9.59 -12.20 -3.14
CA LYS A 79 10.80 -11.74 -3.85
C LYS A 79 11.26 -10.36 -3.36
N GLY A 80 10.64 -9.83 -2.30
CA GLY A 80 11.02 -8.56 -1.73
C GLY A 80 10.41 -7.33 -2.39
N VAL A 81 9.47 -7.49 -3.32
CA VAL A 81 8.84 -6.36 -4.01
C VAL A 81 8.03 -5.50 -3.02
N GLY A 82 7.19 -6.14 -2.20
CA GLY A 82 6.39 -5.43 -1.20
C GLY A 82 7.26 -4.69 -0.19
N ARG A 83 8.34 -5.30 0.23
CA ARG A 83 9.31 -4.67 1.13
C ARG A 83 9.91 -3.41 0.51
N ARG A 84 10.33 -3.48 -0.75
CA ARG A 84 10.91 -2.32 -1.44
C ARG A 84 9.88 -1.22 -1.65
N LEU A 85 8.65 -1.56 -2.03
CA LEU A 85 7.58 -0.59 -2.17
C LEU A 85 7.32 0.15 -0.85
N LEU A 86 7.16 -0.60 0.24
CA LEU A 86 6.92 -0.01 1.55
C LEU A 86 8.09 0.86 1.99
N GLU A 87 9.31 0.38 1.79
CA GLU A 87 10.52 1.12 2.13
C GLU A 87 10.56 2.47 1.42
N GLU A 88 10.25 2.51 0.12
CA GLU A 88 10.24 3.77 -0.64
C GLU A 88 9.07 4.68 -0.27
N LEU A 89 7.90 4.12 0.05
CA LEU A 89 6.79 4.93 0.56
C LEU A 89 7.16 5.58 1.90
N LEU A 90 7.79 4.83 2.79
CA LEU A 90 8.22 5.36 4.10
C LEU A 90 9.32 6.40 3.95
N THR A 91 10.25 6.20 3.02
CA THR A 91 11.28 7.19 2.71
C THR A 91 10.66 8.49 2.23
N THR A 92 9.68 8.41 1.32
CA THR A 92 8.95 9.58 0.85
C THR A 92 8.27 10.32 2.00
N ALA A 93 7.60 9.58 2.88
CA ALA A 93 6.93 10.16 4.04
C ALA A 93 7.92 10.88 4.95
N LYS A 94 9.04 10.25 5.23
CA LYS A 94 10.07 10.82 6.10
C LYS A 94 10.65 12.10 5.51
N GLU A 95 10.91 12.11 4.21
CA GLU A 95 11.44 13.28 3.51
C GLU A 95 10.47 14.46 3.54
N ARG A 96 9.17 14.20 3.68
CA ARG A 96 8.13 15.23 3.76
C ARG A 96 7.74 15.60 5.18
N GLY A 97 8.50 15.15 6.18
CA GLY A 97 8.29 15.53 7.56
C GLY A 97 7.20 14.74 8.29
N VAL A 98 6.77 13.62 7.75
CA VAL A 98 5.79 12.76 8.41
C VAL A 98 6.42 12.18 9.68
N GLN A 99 5.67 12.20 10.77
CA GLN A 99 6.10 11.68 12.07
C GLN A 99 5.48 10.32 12.38
N ARG A 100 4.27 10.05 11.87
CA ARG A 100 3.58 8.80 12.12
C ARG A 100 2.91 8.29 10.86
N VAL A 101 2.98 6.98 10.65
CA VAL A 101 2.34 6.31 9.51
C VAL A 101 1.37 5.27 10.05
N PHE A 102 0.16 5.26 9.49
CA PHE A 102 -0.90 4.31 9.85
C PHE A 102 -1.27 3.44 8.67
N LEU A 103 -1.80 2.27 8.97
CA LEU A 103 -2.41 1.40 7.96
C LEU A 103 -3.45 0.49 8.64
N GLU A 104 -4.40 -0.01 7.84
CA GLU A 104 -5.29 -1.08 8.25
C GLU A 104 -4.91 -2.35 7.50
N VAL A 105 -5.00 -3.49 8.17
CA VAL A 105 -4.71 -4.79 7.57
C VAL A 105 -5.68 -5.83 8.12
N ARG A 106 -6.16 -6.73 7.26
CA ARG A 106 -7.04 -7.83 7.71
C ARG A 106 -6.33 -8.66 8.77
N VAL A 107 -7.06 -9.01 9.82
CA VAL A 107 -6.50 -9.79 10.93
C VAL A 107 -5.97 -11.15 10.46
N SER A 108 -6.50 -11.68 9.36
CA SER A 108 -6.07 -12.95 8.78
C SER A 108 -4.85 -12.85 7.86
N ASN A 109 -4.44 -11.64 7.50
CA ASN A 109 -3.34 -11.45 6.53
C ASN A 109 -1.98 -11.52 7.23
N ALA A 110 -1.59 -12.73 7.63
CA ALA A 110 -0.35 -12.96 8.37
C ALA A 110 0.91 -12.50 7.62
N PRO A 111 1.06 -12.74 6.30
CA PRO A 111 2.25 -12.26 5.59
C PRO A 111 2.39 -10.74 5.61
N ALA A 112 1.29 -10.00 5.42
CA ALA A 112 1.34 -8.54 5.44
C ALA A 112 1.65 -8.03 6.85
N ILE A 113 1.00 -8.59 7.87
CA ILE A 113 1.25 -8.22 9.27
C ILE A 113 2.73 -8.41 9.60
N SER A 114 3.29 -9.54 9.21
CA SER A 114 4.71 -9.84 9.45
C SER A 114 5.62 -8.82 8.75
N LEU A 115 5.30 -8.45 7.51
CA LEU A 115 6.05 -7.43 6.78
C LEU A 115 6.03 -6.10 7.54
N TYR A 116 4.84 -5.65 7.96
CA TYR A 116 4.69 -4.38 8.65
C TYR A 116 5.41 -4.38 10.01
N GLN A 117 5.29 -5.48 10.76
CA GLN A 117 6.01 -5.62 12.03
C GLN A 117 7.52 -5.56 11.82
N GLY A 118 8.01 -6.11 10.72
CA GLY A 118 9.42 -6.05 10.38
C GLY A 118 9.95 -4.62 10.17
N PHE A 119 9.07 -3.68 9.81
CA PHE A 119 9.41 -2.26 9.70
C PHE A 119 9.22 -1.49 11.01
N GLY A 120 8.66 -2.12 12.04
CA GLY A 120 8.42 -1.49 13.32
C GLY A 120 6.98 -1.06 13.57
N PHE A 121 6.07 -1.37 12.65
CA PHE A 121 4.64 -1.11 12.89
C PHE A 121 4.14 -1.94 14.06
N GLN A 122 3.30 -1.33 14.88
CA GLN A 122 2.67 -1.99 16.03
C GLN A 122 1.16 -1.84 15.93
N THR A 123 0.44 -2.87 16.36
CA THR A 123 -1.02 -2.80 16.42
C THR A 123 -1.43 -1.87 17.55
N VAL A 124 -2.21 -0.84 17.22
CA VAL A 124 -2.67 0.14 18.19
C VAL A 124 -4.18 0.06 18.42
N ASN A 125 -4.91 -0.60 17.55
CA ASN A 125 -6.36 -0.78 17.70
C ASN A 125 -6.85 -1.94 16.82
N VAL A 126 -8.09 -2.36 17.07
CA VAL A 126 -8.80 -3.34 16.24
C VAL A 126 -10.10 -2.68 15.78
N ARG A 127 -10.32 -2.65 14.46
CA ARG A 127 -11.57 -2.13 13.89
C ARG A 127 -12.48 -3.31 13.59
N LYS A 128 -13.53 -3.46 14.40
CA LYS A 128 -14.46 -4.58 14.26
C LYS A 128 -15.28 -4.44 12.98
N LYS A 129 -15.43 -5.55 12.24
CA LYS A 129 -16.25 -5.63 11.02
C LYS A 129 -15.91 -4.52 10.01
N TYR A 130 -14.62 -4.23 9.87
CA TYR A 130 -14.15 -3.13 9.05
C TYR A 130 -14.34 -3.39 7.56
N TYR A 131 -14.12 -4.62 7.11
CA TYR A 131 -14.23 -4.98 5.70
C TYR A 131 -15.65 -5.41 5.34
N PRO A 132 -16.05 -5.29 4.05
CA PRO A 132 -17.41 -5.62 3.63
C PRO A 132 -17.86 -7.05 3.97
N ASP A 133 -16.91 -8.01 4.03
CA ASP A 133 -17.21 -9.38 4.39
C ASP A 133 -17.34 -9.62 5.90
N GLY A 134 -17.16 -8.56 6.70
CA GLY A 134 -17.27 -8.62 8.16
C GLY A 134 -15.97 -8.93 8.87
N GLU A 135 -14.87 -9.09 8.17
CA GLU A 135 -13.57 -9.33 8.82
C GLU A 135 -13.09 -8.08 9.55
N ASP A 136 -12.47 -8.27 10.72
CA ASP A 136 -11.85 -7.20 11.48
C ASP A 136 -10.55 -6.75 10.84
N ALA A 137 -10.15 -5.52 11.14
CA ALA A 137 -8.84 -4.99 10.76
C ALA A 137 -8.03 -4.64 12.00
N TYR A 138 -6.72 -4.86 11.92
CA TYR A 138 -5.80 -4.20 12.83
C TYR A 138 -5.48 -2.82 12.29
N LEU A 139 -5.54 -1.81 13.16
CA LEU A 139 -4.93 -0.51 12.86
C LEU A 139 -3.51 -0.58 13.40
N MET A 140 -2.54 -0.40 12.51
CA MET A 140 -1.13 -0.42 12.88
C MET A 140 -0.51 0.95 12.68
N ALA A 141 0.47 1.28 13.50
CA ALA A 141 1.14 2.57 13.46
C ALA A 141 2.65 2.42 13.58
N LEU A 142 3.36 3.34 12.92
CA LEU A 142 4.82 3.42 12.96
C LEU A 142 5.22 4.86 13.26
N GLU A 143 6.07 5.05 14.28
CA GLU A 143 6.73 6.34 14.53
C GLU A 143 7.99 6.43 13.67
N LEU A 144 8.12 7.51 12.92
CA LEU A 144 9.29 7.73 12.07
C LEU A 144 10.39 8.52 12.77
#